data_2896fb864037533d990701954bd289d2
#
_entry.id   2896fb864037533d990701954bd289d2
#
_cell.length_a   1.000
_cell.length_b   1.000
_cell.length_c   1.000
_cell.angle_alpha   90.00
_cell.angle_beta   90.00
_cell.angle_gamma   90.00
#
_symmetry.space_group_name_H-M   'P 1'
#
loop_
_entity.id
_entity.type
_entity.pdbx_description
1 polymer ?
#
loop_
_entity_poly.entity_id
_entity_poly.type
_entity_poly.pdbx_seq_one_letter_code
_entity_poly.pdbx_strand_id
1 'polypeptide(L)'
;LRTLEEPPPHGKFIMCTTDIHKMPATIISRCQRFDFNRISSTIISDRMKYILDEEKIKYDSESLAAISRKADGSMRDALSILDQVISFAGEKIEFEQISSILGLIPYDLYFNLTTAIKEKNAESLVQVLKHIRSLGTPLEDVVNGLNQHLRNLLIGTVQGAESSLEVNPDLQERYTAEAKNWERRDLIRFSQVFSKLEPTLRR
;
A
#
# COMPACT_ATOMS: atom_id res chain seq x y z
N LEU A 1 15.34 4.10 -35.39
CA LEU A 1 16.57 4.41 -34.62
C LEU A 1 17.39 5.54 -35.25
N ARG A 2 17.37 5.71 -36.60
CA ARG A 2 18.15 6.73 -37.33
C ARG A 2 17.91 8.17 -36.79
N THR A 3 16.66 8.51 -36.43
CA THR A 3 16.29 9.82 -35.84
C THR A 3 16.88 10.06 -34.45
N LEU A 4 17.23 8.99 -33.70
CA LEU A 4 17.92 9.09 -32.41
C LEU A 4 19.44 9.17 -32.56
N GLU A 5 19.99 8.68 -33.68
CA GLU A 5 21.41 8.74 -33.98
C GLU A 5 21.78 10.11 -34.54
N GLU A 6 20.91 10.68 -35.38
CA GLU A 6 21.06 12.00 -35.99
C GLU A 6 19.78 12.84 -35.70
N PRO A 7 19.63 13.36 -34.47
CA PRO A 7 18.46 14.15 -34.13
C PRO A 7 18.47 15.51 -34.89
N PRO A 8 17.29 16.00 -35.31
CA PRO A 8 17.21 17.36 -35.87
C PRO A 8 17.80 18.37 -34.88
N PRO A 9 18.42 19.47 -35.33
CA PRO A 9 19.11 20.44 -34.46
C PRO A 9 18.26 21.00 -33.31
N HIS A 10 16.95 21.00 -33.46
CA HIS A 10 15.97 21.49 -32.46
C HIS A 10 15.14 20.36 -31.82
N GLY A 11 15.41 19.10 -32.16
CA GLY A 11 14.71 17.93 -31.64
C GLY A 11 15.27 17.48 -30.28
N LYS A 12 14.39 17.30 -29.28
CA LYS A 12 14.71 16.67 -28.02
C LYS A 12 13.76 15.49 -27.81
N PHE A 13 14.30 14.35 -27.40
CA PHE A 13 13.52 13.15 -27.10
C PHE A 13 13.49 12.91 -25.61
N ILE A 14 12.29 12.77 -25.05
CA ILE A 14 12.08 12.38 -23.66
C ILE A 14 11.34 11.04 -23.71
N MET A 15 11.98 10.01 -23.14
CA MET A 15 11.42 8.66 -23.07
C MET A 15 11.16 8.31 -21.62
N CYS A 16 9.99 7.79 -21.32
CA CYS A 16 9.59 7.35 -19.99
C CYS A 16 9.26 5.86 -20.01
N THR A 17 9.79 5.14 -19.05
CA THR A 17 9.48 3.72 -18.85
C THR A 17 9.53 3.36 -17.37
N THR A 18 8.70 2.42 -16.98
CA THR A 18 8.75 1.82 -15.64
C THR A 18 9.71 0.61 -15.60
N ASP A 19 10.15 0.13 -16.77
CA ASP A 19 11.02 -1.05 -16.89
C ASP A 19 12.17 -0.78 -17.87
N ILE A 20 13.31 -0.39 -17.30
CA ILE A 20 14.51 -0.08 -18.08
C ILE A 20 15.07 -1.33 -18.82
N HIS A 21 14.81 -2.53 -18.29
CA HIS A 21 15.32 -3.77 -18.89
C HIS A 21 14.66 -4.13 -20.21
N LYS A 22 13.46 -3.59 -20.48
CA LYS A 22 12.76 -3.73 -21.76
C LYS A 22 13.24 -2.75 -22.82
N MET A 23 14.05 -1.76 -22.43
CA MET A 23 14.58 -0.78 -23.38
C MET A 23 15.81 -1.32 -24.12
N PRO A 24 15.87 -1.17 -25.47
CA PRO A 24 17.06 -1.55 -26.22
C PRO A 24 18.32 -0.82 -25.75
N ALA A 25 19.43 -1.55 -25.64
CA ALA A 25 20.71 -0.97 -25.22
C ALA A 25 21.18 0.19 -26.10
N THR A 26 20.81 0.16 -27.39
CA THR A 26 21.09 1.23 -28.36
C THR A 26 20.41 2.56 -28.01
N ILE A 27 19.27 2.53 -27.35
CA ILE A 27 18.56 3.72 -26.85
C ILE A 27 19.20 4.19 -25.54
N ILE A 28 19.41 3.25 -24.59
CA ILE A 28 19.98 3.56 -23.29
C ILE A 28 21.35 4.24 -23.42
N SER A 29 22.19 3.78 -24.35
CA SER A 29 23.56 4.32 -24.57
C SER A 29 23.58 5.75 -25.14
N ARG A 30 22.46 6.26 -25.66
CA ARG A 30 22.34 7.62 -26.27
C ARG A 30 21.49 8.57 -25.45
N CYS A 31 20.93 8.12 -24.35
CA CYS A 31 20.07 8.93 -23.48
C CYS A 31 20.73 9.18 -22.13
N GLN A 32 20.53 10.38 -21.61
CA GLN A 32 20.81 10.63 -20.20
C GLN A 32 19.70 10.00 -19.37
N ARG A 33 20.05 9.16 -18.41
CA ARG A 33 19.10 8.48 -17.52
C ARG A 33 18.84 9.30 -16.27
N PHE A 34 17.57 9.39 -15.92
CA PHE A 34 17.08 9.96 -14.66
C PHE A 34 16.16 8.93 -13.99
N ASP A 35 16.54 8.49 -12.81
CA ASP A 35 15.74 7.56 -12.02
C ASP A 35 14.84 8.32 -11.07
N PHE A 36 13.54 8.04 -11.12
CA PHE A 36 12.54 8.60 -10.23
C PHE A 36 12.09 7.53 -9.24
N ASN A 37 12.20 7.84 -7.96
CA ASN A 37 11.76 6.96 -6.88
C ASN A 37 10.28 7.18 -6.56
N ARG A 38 9.69 6.20 -5.88
CA ARG A 38 8.35 6.34 -5.29
C ARG A 38 8.34 7.48 -4.29
N ILE A 39 7.26 8.24 -4.27
CA ILE A 39 7.05 9.33 -3.32
C ILE A 39 6.66 8.73 -1.97
N SER A 40 7.24 9.23 -0.88
CA SER A 40 6.88 8.72 0.45
C SER A 40 5.40 9.01 0.79
N SER A 41 4.78 8.12 1.56
CA SER A 41 3.40 8.28 2.01
C SER A 41 3.18 9.58 2.77
N THR A 42 4.18 10.06 3.50
CA THR A 42 4.14 11.34 4.21
C THR A 42 3.98 12.52 3.25
N ILE A 43 4.81 12.59 2.20
CA ILE A 43 4.74 13.67 1.19
C ILE A 43 3.40 13.64 0.46
N ILE A 44 2.91 12.43 0.12
CA ILE A 44 1.58 12.26 -0.51
C ILE A 44 0.49 12.76 0.43
N SER A 45 0.50 12.36 1.70
CA SER A 45 -0.46 12.82 2.71
C SER A 45 -0.44 14.34 2.88
N ASP A 46 0.73 14.93 2.97
CA ASP A 46 0.87 16.39 3.15
C ASP A 46 0.32 17.15 1.93
N ARG A 47 0.53 16.62 0.72
CA ARG A 47 -0.07 17.21 -0.48
C ARG A 47 -1.58 17.12 -0.50
N MET A 48 -2.16 15.99 -0.08
CA MET A 48 -3.61 15.82 0.04
C MET A 48 -4.19 16.73 1.11
N LYS A 49 -3.54 16.86 2.28
CA LYS A 49 -3.94 17.83 3.31
C LYS A 49 -4.03 19.24 2.75
N TYR A 50 -2.98 19.69 2.08
CA TYR A 50 -2.96 21.02 1.47
C TYR A 50 -4.17 21.26 0.54
N ILE A 51 -4.50 20.27 -0.30
CA ILE A 51 -5.63 20.38 -1.23
C ILE A 51 -6.96 20.44 -0.46
N LEU A 52 -7.16 19.55 0.52
CA LEU A 52 -8.39 19.49 1.30
C LEU A 52 -8.61 20.75 2.15
N ASP A 53 -7.53 21.32 2.69
CA ASP A 53 -7.59 22.58 3.44
C ASP A 53 -8.00 23.76 2.54
N GLU A 54 -7.46 23.85 1.31
CA GLU A 54 -7.86 24.84 0.31
C GLU A 54 -9.33 24.68 -0.12
N GLU A 55 -9.79 23.44 -0.30
CA GLU A 55 -11.18 23.12 -0.67
C GLU A 55 -12.13 23.15 0.55
N LYS A 56 -11.61 23.38 1.76
CA LYS A 56 -12.37 23.42 3.06
C LYS A 56 -13.12 22.12 3.37
N ILE A 57 -12.59 21.00 2.91
CA ILE A 57 -13.12 19.66 3.16
C ILE A 57 -12.52 19.13 4.47
N LYS A 58 -13.35 18.66 5.39
CA LYS A 58 -12.89 18.05 6.63
C LYS A 58 -12.42 16.61 6.39
N TYR A 59 -11.37 16.20 7.06
CA TYR A 59 -10.80 14.86 6.92
C TYR A 59 -10.23 14.35 8.26
N ASP A 60 -10.13 13.04 8.40
CA ASP A 60 -9.33 12.41 9.43
C ASP A 60 -7.96 11.95 8.90
N SER A 61 -6.99 11.83 9.81
CA SER A 61 -5.61 11.45 9.46
C SER A 61 -5.50 10.02 8.94
N GLU A 62 -6.40 9.14 9.37
CA GLU A 62 -6.41 7.73 9.00
C GLU A 62 -6.85 7.55 7.55
N SER A 63 -7.83 8.33 7.10
CA SER A 63 -8.27 8.39 5.71
C SER A 63 -7.12 8.74 4.78
N LEU A 64 -6.36 9.79 5.08
CA LEU A 64 -5.23 10.21 4.25
C LEU A 64 -4.11 9.19 4.24
N ALA A 65 -3.82 8.58 5.38
CA ALA A 65 -2.84 7.50 5.46
C ALA A 65 -3.27 6.28 4.62
N ALA A 66 -4.57 5.95 4.61
CA ALA A 66 -5.12 4.87 3.82
C ALA A 66 -5.02 5.13 2.31
N ILE A 67 -5.38 6.34 1.86
CA ILE A 67 -5.25 6.76 0.46
C ILE A 67 -3.79 6.74 0.02
N SER A 68 -2.88 7.29 0.84
CA SER A 68 -1.44 7.32 0.54
C SER A 68 -0.85 5.93 0.37
N ARG A 69 -1.25 4.98 1.22
CA ARG A 69 -0.82 3.57 1.10
C ARG A 69 -1.34 2.93 -0.17
N LYS A 70 -2.63 3.13 -0.50
CA LYS A 70 -3.24 2.56 -1.71
C LYS A 70 -2.59 3.11 -2.99
N ALA A 71 -2.12 4.35 -2.96
CA ALA A 71 -1.43 5.01 -4.07
C ALA A 71 0.00 4.50 -4.32
N ASP A 72 0.57 3.75 -3.40
CA ASP A 72 1.86 3.05 -3.55
C ASP A 72 3.00 3.93 -4.12
N GLY A 73 3.10 5.16 -3.62
CA GLY A 73 4.13 6.12 -4.04
C GLY A 73 3.82 6.88 -5.33
N SER A 74 2.63 6.75 -5.89
CA SER A 74 2.16 7.51 -7.06
C SER A 74 1.28 8.69 -6.63
N MET A 75 1.76 9.92 -6.84
CA MET A 75 0.95 11.12 -6.57
C MET A 75 -0.30 11.18 -7.47
N ARG A 76 -0.18 10.74 -8.72
CA ARG A 76 -1.32 10.73 -9.66
C ARG A 76 -2.44 9.81 -9.13
N ASP A 77 -2.09 8.61 -8.69
CA ASP A 77 -3.08 7.65 -8.21
C ASP A 77 -3.68 8.13 -6.88
N ALA A 78 -2.87 8.74 -5.99
CA ALA A 78 -3.36 9.35 -4.77
C ALA A 78 -4.41 10.44 -5.03
N LEU A 79 -4.15 11.33 -5.98
CA LEU A 79 -5.08 12.40 -6.33
C LEU A 79 -6.34 11.86 -7.03
N SER A 80 -6.20 10.84 -7.88
CA SER A 80 -7.35 10.20 -8.52
C SER A 80 -8.25 9.49 -7.49
N ILE A 81 -7.66 8.84 -6.49
CA ILE A 81 -8.39 8.24 -5.38
C ILE A 81 -9.05 9.34 -4.53
N LEU A 82 -8.33 10.42 -4.25
CA LEU A 82 -8.86 11.54 -3.48
C LEU A 82 -10.09 12.15 -4.15
N ASP A 83 -10.06 12.38 -5.47
CA ASP A 83 -11.19 12.89 -6.24
C ASP A 83 -12.41 11.97 -6.15
N GLN A 84 -12.20 10.65 -6.23
CA GLN A 84 -13.28 9.66 -6.05
C GLN A 84 -13.87 9.76 -4.64
N VAL A 85 -13.01 9.84 -3.62
CA VAL A 85 -13.42 9.95 -2.21
C VAL A 85 -14.21 11.24 -1.97
N ILE A 86 -13.74 12.40 -2.46
CA ILE A 86 -14.45 13.68 -2.33
C ILE A 86 -15.83 13.60 -3.00
N SER A 87 -15.89 13.02 -4.20
CA SER A 87 -17.14 12.88 -4.94
C SER A 87 -18.19 12.04 -4.20
N PHE A 88 -17.75 11.09 -3.37
CA PHE A 88 -18.63 10.21 -2.60
C PHE A 88 -18.94 10.75 -1.20
N ALA A 89 -17.91 11.20 -0.46
CA ALA A 89 -18.03 11.62 0.94
C ALA A 89 -18.54 13.06 1.11
N GLY A 90 -18.39 13.91 0.08
CA GLY A 90 -18.79 15.31 0.11
C GLY A 90 -17.89 16.17 1.01
N GLU A 91 -18.48 16.86 1.98
CA GLU A 91 -17.77 17.86 2.81
C GLU A 91 -16.91 17.27 3.94
N LYS A 92 -17.04 15.96 4.22
CA LYS A 92 -16.31 15.29 5.31
C LYS A 92 -15.85 13.90 4.87
N ILE A 93 -14.57 13.68 4.97
CA ILE A 93 -13.93 12.39 4.66
C ILE A 93 -13.66 11.66 5.99
N GLU A 94 -14.33 10.52 6.19
CA GLU A 94 -14.16 9.64 7.35
C GLU A 94 -13.71 8.25 6.90
N PHE A 95 -12.83 7.64 7.68
CA PHE A 95 -12.21 6.35 7.33
C PHE A 95 -13.23 5.24 7.07
N GLU A 96 -14.30 5.17 7.88
CA GLU A 96 -15.36 4.18 7.69
C GLU A 96 -16.03 4.28 6.33
N GLN A 97 -16.24 5.51 5.84
CA GLN A 97 -16.87 5.75 4.53
C GLN A 97 -15.92 5.34 3.40
N ILE A 98 -14.65 5.72 3.49
CA ILE A 98 -13.68 5.46 2.42
C ILE A 98 -13.20 4.02 2.40
N SER A 99 -13.21 3.32 3.53
CA SER A 99 -12.80 1.92 3.61
C SER A 99 -13.62 1.04 2.67
N SER A 100 -14.93 1.28 2.57
CA SER A 100 -15.82 0.57 1.66
C SER A 100 -15.55 0.92 0.19
N ILE A 101 -15.27 2.19 -0.13
CA ILE A 101 -15.01 2.66 -1.50
C ILE A 101 -13.67 2.12 -2.02
N LEU A 102 -12.66 2.19 -1.17
CA LEU A 102 -11.31 1.75 -1.53
C LEU A 102 -11.12 0.24 -1.42
N GLY A 103 -12.15 -0.50 -0.96
CA GLY A 103 -12.06 -1.93 -0.70
C GLY A 103 -10.99 -2.25 0.35
N LEU A 104 -10.81 -1.36 1.34
CA LEU A 104 -9.83 -1.57 2.39
C LEU A 104 -10.36 -2.58 3.38
N ILE A 105 -9.51 -3.51 3.75
CA ILE A 105 -9.83 -4.48 4.80
C ILE A 105 -9.43 -3.85 6.15
N PRO A 106 -10.37 -3.77 7.11
CA PRO A 106 -10.05 -3.30 8.45
C PRO A 106 -8.91 -4.11 9.08
N TYR A 107 -8.00 -3.44 9.76
CA TYR A 107 -6.87 -4.10 10.43
C TYR A 107 -7.31 -5.21 11.39
N ASP A 108 -8.45 -5.02 12.05
CA ASP A 108 -9.02 -6.03 12.95
C ASP A 108 -9.21 -7.39 12.29
N LEU A 109 -9.60 -7.43 11.01
CA LEU A 109 -9.76 -8.69 10.29
C LEU A 109 -8.42 -9.41 10.08
N TYR A 110 -7.33 -8.67 9.86
CA TYR A 110 -6.00 -9.27 9.77
C TYR A 110 -5.50 -9.77 11.13
N PHE A 111 -5.71 -9.02 12.21
CA PHE A 111 -5.40 -9.46 13.56
C PHE A 111 -6.20 -10.71 13.93
N ASN A 112 -7.51 -10.72 13.67
CA ASN A 112 -8.36 -11.87 13.93
C ASN A 112 -7.94 -13.09 13.09
N LEU A 113 -7.56 -12.87 11.83
CA LEU A 113 -7.08 -13.92 10.94
C LEU A 113 -5.79 -14.56 11.48
N THR A 114 -4.80 -13.76 11.84
CA THR A 114 -3.53 -14.25 12.36
C THR A 114 -3.69 -14.92 13.72
N THR A 115 -4.56 -14.38 14.59
CA THR A 115 -4.89 -15.01 15.88
C THR A 115 -5.55 -16.38 15.67
N ALA A 116 -6.54 -16.48 14.78
CA ALA A 116 -7.21 -17.75 14.49
C ALA A 116 -6.22 -18.82 13.93
N ILE A 117 -5.26 -18.40 13.09
CA ILE A 117 -4.20 -19.28 12.59
C ILE A 117 -3.30 -19.75 13.73
N LYS A 118 -2.86 -18.84 14.61
CA LYS A 118 -2.00 -19.14 15.74
C LYS A 118 -2.64 -20.13 16.72
N GLU A 119 -3.91 -19.90 17.03
CA GLU A 119 -4.71 -20.74 17.93
C GLU A 119 -5.17 -22.04 17.27
N LYS A 120 -4.91 -22.21 15.97
CA LYS A 120 -5.40 -23.35 15.17
C LYS A 120 -6.92 -23.51 15.24
N ASN A 121 -7.63 -22.37 15.38
CA ASN A 121 -9.07 -22.33 15.48
C ASN A 121 -9.69 -22.25 14.08
N ALA A 122 -10.05 -23.40 13.52
CA ALA A 122 -10.61 -23.50 12.17
C ALA A 122 -11.97 -22.78 12.03
N GLU A 123 -12.79 -22.77 13.08
CA GLU A 123 -14.11 -22.13 13.05
C GLU A 123 -13.98 -20.60 12.93
N SER A 124 -13.18 -19.98 13.80
CA SER A 124 -12.86 -18.56 13.75
C SER A 124 -12.24 -18.17 12.40
N LEU A 125 -11.31 -19.00 11.89
CA LEU A 125 -10.69 -18.79 10.59
C LEU A 125 -11.73 -18.71 9.46
N VAL A 126 -12.67 -19.66 9.42
CA VAL A 126 -13.73 -19.68 8.40
C VAL A 126 -14.65 -18.46 8.53
N GLN A 127 -14.98 -18.03 9.75
CA GLN A 127 -15.81 -16.84 9.97
C GLN A 127 -15.11 -15.57 9.46
N VAL A 128 -13.82 -15.37 9.77
CA VAL A 128 -13.04 -14.23 9.29
C VAL A 128 -12.95 -14.23 7.76
N LEU A 129 -12.69 -15.39 7.13
CA LEU A 129 -12.62 -15.50 5.67
C LEU A 129 -13.98 -15.20 5.00
N LYS A 130 -15.11 -15.65 5.58
CA LYS A 130 -16.44 -15.29 5.11
C LYS A 130 -16.67 -13.79 5.18
N HIS A 131 -16.25 -13.13 6.26
CA HIS A 131 -16.38 -11.69 6.42
C HIS A 131 -15.53 -10.94 5.38
N ILE A 132 -14.26 -11.30 5.21
CA ILE A 132 -13.38 -10.70 4.18
C ILE A 132 -14.03 -10.85 2.79
N ARG A 133 -14.55 -12.03 2.48
CA ARG A 133 -15.24 -12.27 1.20
C ARG A 133 -16.49 -11.40 1.01
N SER A 134 -17.25 -11.13 2.09
CA SER A 134 -18.47 -10.29 2.02
C SER A 134 -18.15 -8.81 1.74
N LEU A 135 -16.92 -8.36 1.97
CA LEU A 135 -16.47 -7.00 1.64
C LEU A 135 -16.29 -6.80 0.13
N GLY A 136 -16.28 -7.88 -0.67
CA GLY A 136 -16.07 -7.80 -2.12
C GLY A 136 -14.69 -7.35 -2.56
N THR A 137 -13.72 -7.29 -1.64
CA THR A 137 -12.35 -6.87 -1.92
C THR A 137 -11.64 -7.90 -2.80
N PRO A 138 -10.88 -7.48 -3.84
CA PRO A 138 -10.08 -8.38 -4.64
C PRO A 138 -9.12 -9.21 -3.79
N LEU A 139 -8.97 -10.50 -4.13
CA LEU A 139 -8.10 -11.41 -3.36
C LEU A 139 -6.64 -10.95 -3.35
N GLU A 140 -6.20 -10.27 -4.40
CA GLU A 140 -4.86 -9.67 -4.46
C GLU A 140 -4.66 -8.62 -3.35
N ASP A 141 -5.65 -7.73 -3.15
CA ASP A 141 -5.61 -6.70 -2.10
C ASP A 141 -5.63 -7.34 -0.70
N VAL A 142 -6.39 -8.44 -0.52
CA VAL A 142 -6.39 -9.23 0.73
C VAL A 142 -5.02 -9.78 1.04
N VAL A 143 -4.36 -10.40 0.07
CA VAL A 143 -3.03 -11.01 0.24
C VAL A 143 -1.96 -9.95 0.44
N ASN A 144 -2.02 -8.84 -0.28
CA ASN A 144 -1.09 -7.71 -0.11
C ASN A 144 -1.22 -7.10 1.29
N GLY A 145 -2.45 -6.87 1.76
CA GLY A 145 -2.69 -6.38 3.11
C GLY A 145 -2.22 -7.36 4.20
N LEU A 146 -2.41 -8.66 3.99
CA LEU A 146 -1.91 -9.68 4.91
C LEU A 146 -0.37 -9.72 4.95
N ASN A 147 0.31 -9.62 3.80
CA ASN A 147 1.76 -9.53 3.73
C ASN A 147 2.28 -8.29 4.49
N GLN A 148 1.61 -7.15 4.33
CA GLN A 148 1.93 -5.94 5.08
C GLN A 148 1.70 -6.10 6.58
N HIS A 149 0.59 -6.74 6.98
CA HIS A 149 0.28 -7.04 8.37
C HIS A 149 1.34 -7.94 9.02
N LEU A 150 1.75 -9.02 8.35
CA LEU A 150 2.80 -9.92 8.82
C LEU A 150 4.16 -9.22 8.92
N ARG A 151 4.50 -8.34 7.95
CA ARG A 151 5.70 -7.49 8.01
C ARG A 151 5.66 -6.58 9.24
N ASN A 152 4.53 -5.95 9.51
CA ASN A 152 4.38 -5.06 10.66
C ASN A 152 4.49 -5.83 11.98
N LEU A 153 3.90 -7.02 12.10
CA LEU A 153 4.10 -7.89 13.24
C LEU A 153 5.57 -8.27 13.42
N LEU A 154 6.29 -8.59 12.33
CA LEU A 154 7.71 -8.93 12.38
C LEU A 154 8.55 -7.72 12.84
N ILE A 155 8.28 -6.51 12.35
CA ILE A 155 8.92 -5.27 12.82
C ILE A 155 8.66 -5.07 14.31
N GLY A 156 7.41 -5.26 14.77
CA GLY A 156 7.03 -5.15 16.18
C GLY A 156 7.78 -6.13 17.12
N THR A 157 8.37 -7.22 16.58
CA THR A 157 9.24 -8.11 17.37
C THR A 157 10.64 -7.55 17.61
N VAL A 158 11.02 -6.44 16.93
CA VAL A 158 12.36 -5.84 17.02
C VAL A 158 12.28 -4.62 17.93
N GLN A 159 12.96 -4.66 19.04
CA GLN A 159 13.00 -3.55 19.99
C GLN A 159 13.61 -2.29 19.36
N GLY A 160 12.92 -1.16 19.47
CA GLY A 160 13.36 0.12 18.92
C GLY A 160 13.06 0.31 17.42
N ALA A 161 12.34 -0.62 16.79
CA ALA A 161 11.97 -0.51 15.37
C ALA A 161 10.54 0.03 15.17
N GLU A 162 9.88 0.50 16.23
CA GLU A 162 8.50 1.00 16.20
C GLU A 162 8.32 2.14 15.20
N SER A 163 9.31 3.03 15.08
CA SER A 163 9.31 4.13 14.11
C SER A 163 9.33 3.69 12.64
N SER A 164 9.66 2.42 12.39
CA SER A 164 9.63 1.81 11.05
C SER A 164 8.23 1.28 10.68
N LEU A 165 7.28 1.33 11.60
CA LEU A 165 5.88 1.02 11.33
C LEU A 165 5.20 2.26 10.73
N GLU A 166 4.87 2.18 9.45
CA GLU A 166 4.18 3.26 8.72
C GLU A 166 2.67 3.23 8.99
N VAL A 167 2.26 3.30 10.26
CA VAL A 167 0.88 3.29 10.73
C VAL A 167 0.68 4.34 11.83
N ASN A 168 -0.57 4.62 12.20
CA ASN A 168 -0.88 5.56 13.29
C ASN A 168 -0.36 5.05 14.65
N PRO A 169 -0.18 5.92 15.66
CA PRO A 169 0.39 5.55 16.96
C PRO A 169 -0.37 4.43 17.68
N ASP A 170 -1.70 4.48 17.68
CA ASP A 170 -2.54 3.46 18.34
C ASP A 170 -2.32 2.08 17.73
N LEU A 171 -2.20 2.03 16.42
CA LEU A 171 -1.94 0.80 15.70
C LEU A 171 -0.48 0.32 15.87
N GLN A 172 0.48 1.25 16.04
CA GLN A 172 1.86 0.90 16.40
C GLN A 172 1.93 0.20 17.75
N GLU A 173 1.24 0.74 18.77
CA GLU A 173 1.15 0.10 20.09
C GLU A 173 0.53 -1.28 19.99
N ARG A 174 -0.55 -1.43 19.23
CA ARG A 174 -1.22 -2.71 19.02
C ARG A 174 -0.30 -3.73 18.34
N TYR A 175 0.42 -3.35 17.27
CA TYR A 175 1.40 -4.23 16.63
C TYR A 175 2.51 -4.65 17.59
N THR A 176 3.04 -3.73 18.37
CA THR A 176 4.09 -4.00 19.36
C THR A 176 3.61 -4.93 20.47
N ALA A 177 2.37 -4.74 20.94
CA ALA A 177 1.76 -5.60 21.94
C ALA A 177 1.50 -7.01 21.40
N GLU A 178 0.90 -7.11 20.20
CA GLU A 178 0.57 -8.41 19.59
C GLU A 178 1.84 -9.18 19.17
N ALA A 179 2.87 -8.48 18.71
CA ALA A 179 4.13 -9.08 18.30
C ALA A 179 4.82 -9.87 19.43
N LYS A 180 4.58 -9.51 20.71
CA LYS A 180 5.09 -10.26 21.88
C LYS A 180 4.51 -11.67 21.98
N ASN A 181 3.35 -11.88 21.38
CA ASN A 181 2.66 -13.16 21.35
C ASN A 181 3.17 -14.10 20.24
N TRP A 182 4.07 -13.64 19.37
CA TRP A 182 4.53 -14.38 18.20
C TRP A 182 6.00 -14.76 18.29
N GLU A 183 6.30 -15.99 17.87
CA GLU A 183 7.68 -16.36 17.59
C GLU A 183 8.10 -15.77 16.22
N ARG A 184 9.24 -15.07 16.20
CA ARG A 184 9.77 -14.47 14.96
C ARG A 184 9.90 -15.48 13.82
N ARG A 185 10.26 -16.71 14.16
CA ARG A 185 10.39 -17.82 13.20
C ARG A 185 9.09 -18.15 12.49
N ASP A 186 7.96 -18.12 13.21
CA ASP A 186 6.66 -18.43 12.64
C ASP A 186 6.17 -17.29 11.74
N LEU A 187 6.38 -16.03 12.12
CA LEU A 187 6.07 -14.87 11.26
C LEU A 187 6.85 -14.93 9.95
N ILE A 188 8.13 -15.30 9.99
CA ILE A 188 8.95 -15.47 8.77
C ILE A 188 8.38 -16.57 7.88
N ARG A 189 7.98 -17.71 8.46
CA ARG A 189 7.38 -18.83 7.71
C ARG A 189 6.07 -18.43 7.07
N PHE A 190 5.19 -17.74 7.80
CA PHE A 190 3.92 -17.24 7.24
C PHE A 190 4.17 -16.25 6.12
N SER A 191 5.07 -15.28 6.31
CA SER A 191 5.43 -14.32 5.25
C SER A 191 5.96 -15.02 3.99
N GLN A 192 6.76 -16.07 4.13
CA GLN A 192 7.26 -16.86 2.99
C GLN A 192 6.14 -17.62 2.24
N VAL A 193 5.13 -18.10 2.95
CA VAL A 193 3.99 -18.78 2.33
C VAL A 193 3.14 -17.80 1.56
N PHE A 194 2.76 -16.69 2.19
CA PHE A 194 1.85 -15.72 1.57
C PHE A 194 2.49 -14.89 0.45
N SER A 195 3.78 -14.56 0.55
CA SER A 195 4.49 -13.86 -0.52
C SER A 195 4.59 -14.68 -1.82
N LYS A 196 4.54 -16.01 -1.75
CA LYS A 196 4.50 -16.89 -2.93
C LYS A 196 3.14 -16.91 -3.62
N LEU A 197 2.07 -16.51 -2.94
CA LEU A 197 0.72 -16.46 -3.52
C LEU A 197 0.53 -15.24 -4.42
N GLU A 198 1.17 -14.12 -4.10
CA GLU A 198 1.01 -12.86 -4.84
C GLU A 198 1.27 -12.99 -6.35
N PRO A 199 2.38 -13.57 -6.84
CA PRO A 199 2.61 -13.76 -8.27
C PRO A 199 1.62 -14.70 -8.95
N THR A 200 0.98 -15.59 -8.18
CA THR A 200 0.01 -16.56 -8.70
C THR A 200 -1.36 -15.93 -8.93
N LEU A 201 -1.67 -14.87 -8.18
CA LEU A 201 -2.95 -14.16 -8.28
C LEU A 201 -2.97 -13.12 -9.40
N ARG A 202 -1.81 -12.68 -9.88
CA ARG A 202 -1.66 -11.74 -11.01
C ARG A 202 -1.82 -12.38 -12.40
N ARG A 203 -2.12 -13.66 -12.46
CA ARG A 203 -2.40 -14.39 -13.71
C ARG A 203 -3.88 -14.55 -13.92
#